data_32cfe2fd273c48ab65ebdd428072583e
#
_entry.id   32cfe2fd273c48ab65ebdd428072583e
#
_cell.length_a   1.000
_cell.length_b   1.000
_cell.length_c   1.000
_cell.angle_alpha   90.00
_cell.angle_beta   90.00
_cell.angle_gamma   90.00
#
_symmetry.space_group_name_H-M   'P 1'
#
loop_
_entity.id
_entity.type
_entity.pdbx_description
1 polymer ?
#
loop_
_entity_poly.entity_id
_entity_poly.type
_entity_poly.pdbx_seq_one_letter_code
_entity_poly.pdbx_strand_id
1 'polypeptide(L)'
;MFTKFRRLVTVVVIVTLVLLALFFTLFYFREYITNYFVHATFTQMDVPQHTRLLVLSPHPDDGVIAAGGLMERVLATGGIVKVVYVTAGDGFEIAAQDFYHRRTLSHAYYQEYAYTRYQETKNALGSLGIGEQNISWLGFPDGGTNAMWNASWATSAAYTSPYSGFDKTAYSFSYHADQLYNAANAVEDLQQIINAYQPTMVVMPGVFDLHPDHNTVYRMGTVAVLNSTDPHAAIYYYIVHHGFWPTPQGLHEDTYLVPPADVIRLFPHWQSLDLSTQEVAGKKNALEQYRSQMITIGDFILSYVRQNEIFYPYEPHRVTLAAPSLAAAPSTSTRVSLPIFGTNPFVSFYPGSRIDQAYVDFSPETVTFHLDLADETDYRMNYEWSLKGQDQNGTYTAYTFDVSGDGKLAETTNGTAVHNSAVQLHITNDRQHIVLTAPASMFAQNKWLFIDAKSFNSRFSTLSNAYWTYVAVSDGHHAQ
;
A
#
# COMPACT_ATOMS: atom_id res chain seq x y z
N MET A 1 48.20 -24.42 -30.71
CA MET A 1 47.65 -23.37 -29.83
C MET A 1 46.78 -22.37 -30.61
N PHE A 2 47.22 -21.80 -31.70
CA PHE A 2 46.50 -20.83 -32.53
C PHE A 2 45.13 -21.29 -33.08
N THR A 3 45.00 -22.55 -33.49
CA THR A 3 43.72 -23.09 -34.02
C THR A 3 42.65 -23.25 -32.96
N LYS A 4 43.01 -23.62 -31.73
CA LYS A 4 42.06 -23.68 -30.59
C LYS A 4 41.59 -22.28 -30.19
N PHE A 5 42.50 -21.31 -30.17
CA PHE A 5 42.16 -19.91 -29.87
C PHE A 5 41.22 -19.30 -30.91
N ARG A 6 41.49 -19.49 -32.22
CA ARG A 6 40.59 -19.03 -33.29
C ARG A 6 39.20 -19.66 -33.18
N ARG A 7 39.09 -20.96 -32.87
CA ARG A 7 37.81 -21.63 -32.66
C ARG A 7 37.07 -21.04 -31.45
N LEU A 8 37.75 -20.77 -30.34
CA LEU A 8 37.19 -20.15 -29.17
C LEU A 8 36.64 -18.74 -29.50
N VAL A 9 37.41 -17.90 -30.16
CA VAL A 9 36.97 -16.57 -30.59
C VAL A 9 35.78 -16.65 -31.52
N THR A 10 35.76 -17.57 -32.48
CA THR A 10 34.63 -17.77 -33.39
C THR A 10 33.35 -18.17 -32.62
N VAL A 11 33.47 -19.08 -31.65
CA VAL A 11 32.30 -19.49 -30.80
C VAL A 11 31.79 -18.32 -29.97
N VAL A 12 32.67 -17.56 -29.35
CA VAL A 12 32.28 -16.38 -28.57
C VAL A 12 31.52 -15.35 -29.44
N VAL A 13 32.09 -15.06 -30.63
CA VAL A 13 31.41 -14.12 -31.57
C VAL A 13 30.06 -14.62 -32.01
N ILE A 14 29.94 -15.90 -32.36
CA ILE A 14 28.63 -16.48 -32.73
C ILE A 14 27.62 -16.40 -31.58
N VAL A 15 28.03 -16.78 -30.37
CA VAL A 15 27.15 -16.70 -29.18
C VAL A 15 26.70 -15.25 -28.91
N THR A 16 27.63 -14.29 -29.01
CA THR A 16 27.31 -12.87 -28.83
C THR A 16 26.32 -12.40 -29.89
N LEU A 17 26.52 -12.77 -31.16
CA LEU A 17 25.57 -12.39 -32.23
C LEU A 17 24.20 -13.03 -32.07
N VAL A 18 24.14 -14.28 -31.62
CA VAL A 18 22.86 -14.94 -31.30
C VAL A 18 22.13 -14.25 -30.14
N LEU A 19 22.86 -13.90 -29.07
CA LEU A 19 22.30 -13.17 -27.93
C LEU A 19 21.81 -11.78 -28.34
N LEU A 20 22.56 -11.06 -29.16
CA LEU A 20 22.15 -9.78 -29.72
C LEU A 20 20.87 -9.91 -30.60
N ALA A 21 20.86 -10.90 -31.50
CA ALA A 21 19.70 -11.15 -32.32
C ALA A 21 18.46 -11.50 -31.48
N LEU A 22 18.63 -12.32 -30.44
CA LEU A 22 17.55 -12.65 -29.50
C LEU A 22 17.06 -11.40 -28.74
N PHE A 23 18.00 -10.60 -28.25
CA PHE A 23 17.67 -9.33 -27.59
C PHE A 23 16.86 -8.39 -28.48
N PHE A 24 17.33 -8.16 -29.72
CA PHE A 24 16.60 -7.32 -30.68
C PHE A 24 15.24 -7.90 -31.07
N THR A 25 15.14 -9.22 -31.19
CA THR A 25 13.86 -9.89 -31.46
C THR A 25 12.89 -9.68 -30.28
N LEU A 26 13.32 -9.95 -29.06
CA LEU A 26 12.50 -9.73 -27.85
C LEU A 26 12.12 -8.26 -27.70
N PHE A 27 13.04 -7.34 -27.96
CA PHE A 27 12.78 -5.91 -27.91
C PHE A 27 11.76 -5.46 -28.96
N TYR A 28 11.88 -5.97 -30.19
CA TYR A 28 10.95 -5.64 -31.30
C TYR A 28 9.54 -6.21 -31.05
N PHE A 29 9.45 -7.40 -30.49
CA PHE A 29 8.17 -8.06 -30.20
C PHE A 29 7.65 -7.82 -28.79
N ARG A 30 8.25 -6.91 -28.01
CA ARG A 30 7.88 -6.70 -26.59
C ARG A 30 6.39 -6.37 -26.41
N GLU A 31 5.82 -5.57 -27.31
CA GLU A 31 4.38 -5.23 -27.32
C GLU A 31 3.50 -6.48 -27.46
N TYR A 32 3.81 -7.32 -28.44
CA TYR A 32 3.07 -8.57 -28.65
C TYR A 32 3.23 -9.54 -27.48
N ILE A 33 4.42 -9.60 -26.89
CA ILE A 33 4.71 -10.47 -25.76
C ILE A 33 3.94 -10.01 -24.52
N THR A 34 3.96 -8.71 -24.21
CA THR A 34 3.25 -8.16 -23.04
C THR A 34 1.74 -8.23 -23.24
N ASN A 35 1.24 -7.92 -24.43
CA ASN A 35 -0.17 -8.06 -24.79
C ASN A 35 -0.65 -9.51 -24.59
N TYR A 36 0.06 -10.48 -25.20
CA TYR A 36 -0.29 -11.90 -25.07
C TYR A 36 -0.27 -12.34 -23.58
N PHE A 37 0.75 -11.95 -22.83
CA PHE A 37 0.88 -12.29 -21.42
C PHE A 37 -0.29 -11.73 -20.60
N VAL A 38 -0.61 -10.44 -20.76
CA VAL A 38 -1.71 -9.78 -20.04
C VAL A 38 -3.04 -10.47 -20.34
N HIS A 39 -3.38 -10.67 -21.62
CA HIS A 39 -4.66 -11.28 -22.01
C HIS A 39 -4.77 -12.78 -21.68
N ALA A 40 -3.64 -13.48 -21.61
CA ALA A 40 -3.61 -14.89 -21.20
C ALA A 40 -3.67 -15.10 -19.68
N THR A 41 -3.28 -14.09 -18.90
CA THR A 41 -3.07 -14.24 -17.45
C THR A 41 -4.10 -13.47 -16.62
N PHE A 42 -4.50 -12.26 -17.07
CA PHE A 42 -5.36 -11.38 -16.30
C PHE A 42 -6.77 -11.30 -16.89
N THR A 43 -7.75 -11.25 -15.99
CA THR A 43 -9.14 -11.00 -16.43
C THR A 43 -9.30 -9.53 -16.78
N GLN A 44 -10.20 -9.25 -17.75
CA GLN A 44 -10.56 -7.87 -18.05
C GLN A 44 -11.38 -7.28 -16.90
N MET A 45 -11.03 -6.05 -16.51
CA MET A 45 -11.81 -5.31 -15.52
C MET A 45 -13.12 -4.85 -16.11
N ASP A 46 -14.22 -5.17 -15.45
CA ASP A 46 -15.54 -4.67 -15.81
C ASP A 46 -15.77 -3.27 -15.20
N VAL A 47 -16.24 -2.35 -16.02
CA VAL A 47 -16.62 -0.99 -15.60
C VAL A 47 -18.11 -0.80 -15.91
N PRO A 48 -18.99 -1.05 -14.93
CA PRO A 48 -20.42 -0.92 -15.11
C PRO A 48 -20.84 0.49 -15.55
N GLN A 49 -21.91 0.59 -16.34
CA GLN A 49 -22.50 1.89 -16.65
C GLN A 49 -22.95 2.61 -15.39
N HIS A 50 -22.86 3.94 -15.41
CA HIS A 50 -23.23 4.79 -14.27
C HIS A 50 -22.44 4.51 -12.99
N THR A 51 -21.23 3.95 -13.08
CA THR A 51 -20.32 3.77 -11.95
C THR A 51 -20.09 5.09 -11.21
N ARG A 52 -20.19 5.05 -9.90
CA ARG A 52 -19.76 6.14 -9.01
C ARG A 52 -18.37 5.80 -8.50
N LEU A 53 -17.35 6.25 -9.23
CA LEU A 53 -15.95 5.94 -8.93
C LEU A 53 -15.41 6.90 -7.87
N LEU A 54 -14.88 6.35 -6.80
CA LEU A 54 -14.06 7.07 -5.84
C LEU A 54 -12.59 6.63 -5.99
N VAL A 55 -11.70 7.59 -6.25
CA VAL A 55 -10.26 7.34 -6.26
C VAL A 55 -9.63 7.96 -5.02
N LEU A 56 -8.98 7.17 -4.19
CA LEU A 56 -8.17 7.64 -3.07
C LEU A 56 -6.72 7.73 -3.54
N SER A 57 -6.15 8.93 -3.45
CA SER A 57 -4.80 9.25 -3.89
C SER A 57 -3.97 9.72 -2.69
N PRO A 58 -2.85 9.07 -2.37
CA PRO A 58 -1.95 9.55 -1.33
C PRO A 58 -1.40 10.94 -1.64
N HIS A 59 -0.83 11.12 -2.83
CA HIS A 59 -0.25 12.38 -3.29
C HIS A 59 -1.00 12.90 -4.52
N PRO A 60 -0.74 14.13 -4.94
CA PRO A 60 -1.47 14.82 -6.00
C PRO A 60 -1.54 14.10 -7.37
N ASP A 61 -0.52 13.36 -7.75
CA ASP A 61 -0.35 12.71 -9.05
C ASP A 61 -0.77 11.24 -9.10
N ASP A 62 -0.71 10.51 -7.96
CA ASP A 62 -0.90 9.05 -7.91
C ASP A 62 -2.23 8.57 -8.50
N GLY A 63 -3.31 9.30 -8.25
CA GLY A 63 -4.63 8.94 -8.75
C GLY A 63 -4.69 8.93 -10.28
N VAL A 64 -4.03 9.89 -10.95
CA VAL A 64 -3.92 9.94 -12.41
C VAL A 64 -2.91 8.91 -12.91
N ILE A 65 -1.79 8.72 -12.22
CA ILE A 65 -0.79 7.69 -12.54
C ILE A 65 -1.46 6.31 -12.57
N ALA A 66 -2.26 5.97 -11.57
CA ALA A 66 -2.84 4.65 -11.42
C ALA A 66 -4.12 4.43 -12.23
N ALA A 67 -5.00 5.45 -12.33
CA ALA A 67 -6.37 5.28 -12.75
C ALA A 67 -6.88 6.38 -13.70
N GLY A 68 -6.00 7.11 -14.40
CA GLY A 68 -6.40 8.19 -15.32
C GLY A 68 -7.29 7.69 -16.46
N GLY A 69 -6.97 6.55 -17.03
CA GLY A 69 -7.78 5.90 -18.09
C GLY A 69 -9.11 5.35 -17.55
N LEU A 70 -9.12 4.77 -16.36
CA LEU A 70 -10.34 4.34 -15.68
C LEU A 70 -11.28 5.52 -15.41
N MET A 71 -10.76 6.66 -14.98
CA MET A 71 -11.56 7.88 -14.78
C MET A 71 -12.25 8.31 -16.09
N GLU A 72 -11.52 8.35 -17.21
CA GLU A 72 -12.11 8.68 -18.52
C GLU A 72 -13.15 7.63 -18.95
N ARG A 73 -12.88 6.35 -18.76
CA ARG A 73 -13.80 5.26 -19.07
C ARG A 73 -15.12 5.40 -18.31
N VAL A 74 -15.04 5.69 -17.01
CA VAL A 74 -16.24 5.89 -16.17
C VAL A 74 -17.06 7.08 -16.65
N LEU A 75 -16.42 8.20 -16.97
CA LEU A 75 -17.14 9.38 -17.51
C LEU A 75 -17.78 9.07 -18.87
N ALA A 76 -17.08 8.36 -19.76
CA ALA A 76 -17.58 7.98 -21.07
C ALA A 76 -18.79 7.02 -21.02
N THR A 77 -18.91 6.23 -19.94
CA THR A 77 -20.04 5.31 -19.71
C THR A 77 -21.18 5.93 -18.89
N GLY A 78 -21.18 7.26 -18.74
CA GLY A 78 -22.22 8.01 -18.02
C GLY A 78 -22.12 7.92 -16.49
N GLY A 79 -20.98 7.47 -15.96
CA GLY A 79 -20.67 7.48 -14.54
C GLY A 79 -20.16 8.85 -14.07
N ILE A 80 -19.81 8.90 -12.80
CA ILE A 80 -19.21 10.09 -12.16
C ILE A 80 -17.96 9.68 -11.39
N VAL A 81 -16.99 10.60 -11.32
CA VAL A 81 -15.70 10.38 -10.66
C VAL A 81 -15.53 11.39 -9.54
N LYS A 82 -15.10 10.92 -8.37
CA LYS A 82 -14.59 11.74 -7.27
C LYS A 82 -13.19 11.31 -6.91
N VAL A 83 -12.29 12.27 -6.74
CA VAL A 83 -10.89 12.02 -6.32
C VAL A 83 -10.66 12.66 -4.96
N VAL A 84 -10.07 11.89 -4.05
CA VAL A 84 -9.71 12.36 -2.71
C VAL A 84 -8.20 12.25 -2.53
N TYR A 85 -7.56 13.38 -2.30
CA TYR A 85 -6.13 13.48 -1.99
C TYR A 85 -5.94 13.52 -0.48
N VAL A 86 -5.17 12.56 0.05
CA VAL A 86 -4.98 12.45 1.51
C VAL A 86 -3.94 13.45 2.00
N THR A 87 -2.81 13.58 1.29
CA THR A 87 -1.77 14.55 1.66
C THR A 87 -1.83 15.80 0.80
N ALA A 88 -1.20 16.86 1.28
CA ALA A 88 -1.02 18.10 0.51
C ALA A 88 0.08 17.97 -0.57
N GLY A 89 0.89 16.90 -0.53
CA GLY A 89 2.01 16.72 -1.43
C GLY A 89 3.17 17.70 -1.18
N ASP A 90 3.27 18.20 0.04
CA ASP A 90 4.25 19.21 0.44
C ASP A 90 5.61 18.66 0.87
N GLY A 91 5.74 17.31 0.99
CA GLY A 91 6.92 16.67 1.58
C GLY A 91 7.91 16.07 0.58
N PHE A 92 7.70 16.16 -0.71
CA PHE A 92 8.67 15.64 -1.68
C PHE A 92 9.86 16.59 -1.86
N GLU A 93 10.82 16.49 -0.93
CA GLU A 93 11.94 17.42 -0.79
C GLU A 93 12.75 17.60 -2.07
N ILE A 94 13.13 16.51 -2.75
CA ILE A 94 13.98 16.58 -3.96
C ILE A 94 13.25 17.32 -5.07
N ALA A 95 11.99 17.02 -5.33
CA ALA A 95 11.22 17.70 -6.37
C ALA A 95 10.99 19.19 -6.03
N ALA A 96 10.75 19.51 -4.77
CA ALA A 96 10.64 20.90 -4.34
C ALA A 96 11.97 21.65 -4.49
N GLN A 97 13.10 21.03 -4.15
CA GLN A 97 14.44 21.62 -4.34
C GLN A 97 14.73 21.88 -5.82
N ASP A 98 14.42 20.93 -6.70
CA ASP A 98 14.60 21.07 -8.16
C ASP A 98 13.68 22.18 -8.71
N PHE A 99 12.43 22.21 -8.29
CA PHE A 99 11.44 23.21 -8.74
C PHE A 99 11.83 24.62 -8.36
N TYR A 100 12.30 24.85 -7.12
CA TYR A 100 12.75 26.16 -6.66
C TYR A 100 14.23 26.46 -6.96
N HIS A 101 14.96 25.52 -7.53
CA HIS A 101 16.42 25.62 -7.77
C HIS A 101 17.20 25.95 -6.48
N ARG A 102 16.84 25.30 -5.36
CA ARG A 102 17.41 25.53 -4.03
C ARG A 102 17.72 24.21 -3.33
N ARG A 103 18.88 24.15 -2.68
CA ARG A 103 19.29 22.97 -1.90
C ARG A 103 18.65 22.90 -0.51
N THR A 104 18.23 24.02 0.04
CA THR A 104 17.60 24.10 1.36
C THR A 104 16.34 24.95 1.23
N LEU A 105 15.25 24.43 1.72
CA LEU A 105 13.95 25.06 1.70
C LEU A 105 13.47 25.32 3.12
N SER A 106 12.81 26.46 3.35
CA SER A 106 12.08 26.72 4.58
C SER A 106 10.67 26.14 4.51
N HIS A 107 9.98 26.04 5.63
CA HIS A 107 8.57 25.62 5.68
C HIS A 107 7.68 26.38 4.69
N ALA A 108 7.90 27.68 4.52
CA ALA A 108 7.13 28.50 3.59
C ALA A 108 7.22 28.03 2.14
N TYR A 109 8.39 27.53 1.69
CA TYR A 109 8.53 26.96 0.35
C TYR A 109 7.74 25.65 0.19
N TYR A 110 7.77 24.77 1.19
CA TYR A 110 6.97 23.55 1.17
C TYR A 110 5.47 23.84 1.18
N GLN A 111 5.04 24.84 1.95
CA GLN A 111 3.66 25.30 1.96
C GLN A 111 3.23 25.85 0.60
N GLU A 112 4.07 26.67 -0.05
CA GLU A 112 3.83 27.19 -1.41
C GLU A 112 3.80 26.05 -2.44
N TYR A 113 4.68 25.04 -2.26
CA TYR A 113 4.74 23.87 -3.12
C TYR A 113 3.44 23.07 -3.09
N ALA A 114 2.79 22.94 -1.93
CA ALA A 114 1.47 22.34 -1.82
C ALA A 114 0.43 23.04 -2.71
N TYR A 115 0.42 24.40 -2.72
CA TYR A 115 -0.47 25.16 -3.60
C TYR A 115 -0.14 24.98 -5.08
N THR A 116 1.14 24.85 -5.42
CA THR A 116 1.56 24.54 -6.79
C THR A 116 1.00 23.19 -7.23
N ARG A 117 1.21 22.13 -6.44
CA ARG A 117 0.70 20.78 -6.71
C ARG A 117 -0.83 20.72 -6.73
N TYR A 118 -1.50 21.46 -5.85
CA TYR A 118 -2.95 21.64 -5.87
C TYR A 118 -3.44 22.18 -7.21
N GLN A 119 -2.79 23.23 -7.74
CA GLN A 119 -3.18 23.82 -9.02
C GLN A 119 -2.88 22.90 -10.20
N GLU A 120 -1.74 22.21 -10.20
CA GLU A 120 -1.39 21.20 -11.20
C GLU A 120 -2.41 20.08 -11.25
N THR A 121 -2.86 19.57 -10.10
CA THR A 121 -3.91 18.55 -10.01
C THR A 121 -5.24 19.01 -10.57
N LYS A 122 -5.65 20.25 -10.29
CA LYS A 122 -6.87 20.82 -10.88
C LYS A 122 -6.79 20.86 -12.40
N ASN A 123 -5.64 21.24 -12.94
CA ASN A 123 -5.42 21.26 -14.38
C ASN A 123 -5.45 19.83 -14.96
N ALA A 124 -4.77 18.89 -14.31
CA ALA A 124 -4.74 17.49 -14.71
C ALA A 124 -6.13 16.85 -14.74
N LEU A 125 -6.87 16.93 -13.64
CA LEU A 125 -8.22 16.39 -13.55
C LEU A 125 -9.22 17.13 -14.45
N GLY A 126 -9.06 18.47 -14.60
CA GLY A 126 -9.85 19.25 -15.52
C GLY A 126 -9.66 18.81 -16.98
N SER A 127 -8.43 18.41 -17.38
CA SER A 127 -8.16 17.89 -18.73
C SER A 127 -8.80 16.52 -18.98
N LEU A 128 -9.11 15.75 -17.92
CA LEU A 128 -9.89 14.51 -17.98
C LEU A 128 -11.41 14.74 -17.87
N GLY A 129 -11.86 16.00 -17.75
CA GLY A 129 -13.29 16.33 -17.61
C GLY A 129 -13.83 16.28 -16.19
N ILE A 130 -12.96 16.21 -15.17
CA ILE A 130 -13.35 16.16 -13.76
C ILE A 130 -13.30 17.57 -13.18
N GLY A 131 -14.47 18.11 -12.81
CA GLY A 131 -14.60 19.46 -12.22
C GLY A 131 -14.16 19.52 -10.74
N GLU A 132 -13.80 20.71 -10.29
CA GLU A 132 -13.28 20.96 -8.93
C GLU A 132 -14.22 20.46 -7.81
N GLN A 133 -15.54 20.49 -8.01
CA GLN A 133 -16.52 19.99 -7.05
C GLN A 133 -16.39 18.48 -6.76
N ASN A 134 -15.72 17.76 -7.64
CA ASN A 134 -15.43 16.33 -7.51
C ASN A 134 -14.02 16.05 -6.97
N ILE A 135 -13.31 17.07 -6.53
CA ILE A 135 -11.98 16.94 -5.92
C ILE A 135 -12.10 17.27 -4.43
N SER A 136 -11.56 16.43 -3.57
CA SER A 136 -11.47 16.70 -2.14
C SER A 136 -10.02 16.54 -1.69
N TRP A 137 -9.56 17.43 -0.84
CA TRP A 137 -8.22 17.40 -0.27
C TRP A 137 -8.32 17.30 1.24
N LEU A 138 -7.75 16.28 1.84
CA LEU A 138 -7.74 16.21 3.29
C LEU A 138 -6.68 17.15 3.89
N GLY A 139 -5.54 17.27 3.23
CA GLY A 139 -4.48 18.21 3.65
C GLY A 139 -3.59 17.68 4.77
N PHE A 140 -3.53 16.36 4.95
CA PHE A 140 -2.62 15.70 5.88
C PHE A 140 -1.16 15.76 5.38
N PRO A 141 -0.16 15.50 6.26
CA PRO A 141 1.24 15.71 5.94
C PRO A 141 1.77 14.65 4.97
N ASP A 142 2.42 15.08 3.90
CA ASP A 142 3.20 14.23 3.01
C ASP A 142 4.43 13.68 3.76
N GLY A 143 4.71 12.38 3.64
CA GLY A 143 5.73 11.66 4.40
C GLY A 143 5.36 11.39 5.86
N GLY A 144 4.18 11.84 6.34
CA GLY A 144 3.79 11.77 7.75
C GLY A 144 2.70 10.77 8.09
N THR A 145 1.95 10.27 7.11
CA THR A 145 0.76 9.46 7.38
C THR A 145 1.07 8.15 8.11
N ASN A 146 2.22 7.54 7.83
CA ASN A 146 2.65 6.32 8.54
C ASN A 146 2.98 6.58 10.01
N ALA A 147 3.55 7.73 10.35
CA ALA A 147 3.75 8.13 11.74
C ALA A 147 2.41 8.39 12.45
N MET A 148 1.44 9.02 11.76
CA MET A 148 0.07 9.18 12.25
C MET A 148 -0.58 7.84 12.57
N TRP A 149 -0.47 6.85 11.66
CA TRP A 149 -1.01 5.51 11.87
C TRP A 149 -0.37 4.79 13.06
N ASN A 150 0.94 4.86 13.19
CA ASN A 150 1.68 4.09 14.18
C ASN A 150 1.68 4.73 15.57
N ALA A 151 1.93 6.03 15.66
CA ALA A 151 2.17 6.72 16.92
C ALA A 151 1.07 7.69 17.34
N SER A 152 0.28 8.22 16.38
CA SER A 152 -0.71 9.26 16.64
C SER A 152 -2.12 8.83 16.21
N TRP A 153 -2.51 7.59 16.51
CA TRP A 153 -3.76 7.03 15.99
C TRP A 153 -5.00 7.83 16.39
N ALA A 154 -5.25 8.01 17.67
CA ALA A 154 -6.44 8.68 18.20
C ALA A 154 -6.09 9.62 19.36
N THR A 155 -4.84 10.04 19.47
CA THR A 155 -4.36 10.84 20.58
C THR A 155 -4.38 12.34 20.25
N SER A 156 -4.41 13.18 21.29
CA SER A 156 -4.18 14.62 21.21
C SER A 156 -2.74 14.99 20.83
N ALA A 157 -1.81 14.02 20.83
CA ALA A 157 -0.45 14.21 20.35
C ALA A 157 -0.46 14.14 18.82
N ALA A 158 -0.51 15.30 18.17
CA ALA A 158 -0.45 15.39 16.72
C ALA A 158 0.97 15.14 16.20
N TYR A 159 1.06 14.58 15.00
CA TYR A 159 2.31 14.57 14.25
C TYR A 159 2.62 15.99 13.76
N THR A 160 3.88 16.40 13.79
CA THR A 160 4.31 17.66 13.20
C THR A 160 5.12 17.39 11.94
N SER A 161 4.72 17.95 10.80
CA SER A 161 5.44 17.80 9.55
C SER A 161 6.81 18.52 9.61
N PRO A 162 7.92 17.85 9.33
CA PRO A 162 9.22 18.49 9.24
C PRO A 162 9.34 19.40 8.01
N TYR A 163 8.45 19.26 7.03
CA TYR A 163 8.43 20.03 5.80
C TYR A 163 7.62 21.31 5.96
N SER A 164 6.31 21.22 6.16
CA SER A 164 5.44 22.40 6.31
C SER A 164 5.49 23.04 7.69
N GLY A 165 5.94 22.33 8.71
CA GLY A 165 5.93 22.79 10.10
C GLY A 165 4.54 22.72 10.77
N PHE A 166 3.51 22.24 10.03
CA PHE A 166 2.16 22.11 10.57
C PHE A 166 2.00 20.85 11.40
N ASP A 167 1.12 20.89 12.39
CA ASP A 167 0.64 19.77 13.19
C ASP A 167 -0.87 19.51 12.99
N LYS A 168 -1.48 20.28 12.10
CA LYS A 168 -2.90 20.24 11.76
C LYS A 168 -3.13 20.68 10.31
N THR A 169 -4.31 20.40 9.77
CA THR A 169 -4.72 20.83 8.44
C THR A 169 -4.84 22.36 8.38
N ALA A 170 -3.98 23.00 7.64
CA ALA A 170 -3.86 24.46 7.60
C ALA A 170 -3.99 25.06 6.19
N TYR A 171 -4.08 24.24 5.15
CA TYR A 171 -4.28 24.71 3.78
C TYR A 171 -5.71 25.13 3.57
N SER A 172 -5.92 26.23 2.82
CA SER A 172 -7.26 26.76 2.51
C SER A 172 -8.13 25.81 1.68
N PHE A 173 -7.51 24.80 1.05
CA PHE A 173 -8.18 23.77 0.29
C PHE A 173 -8.48 22.50 1.10
N SER A 174 -8.07 22.44 2.39
CA SER A 174 -8.33 21.26 3.24
C SER A 174 -9.83 21.06 3.45
N TYR A 175 -10.27 19.80 3.43
CA TYR A 175 -11.66 19.39 3.61
C TYR A 175 -12.21 19.88 4.96
N HIS A 176 -11.44 19.66 6.03
CA HIS A 176 -11.65 20.29 7.31
C HIS A 176 -10.41 21.09 7.71
N ALA A 177 -10.61 22.34 8.12
CA ALA A 177 -9.54 23.17 8.67
C ALA A 177 -9.28 22.82 10.14
N ASP A 178 -8.04 23.03 10.58
CA ASP A 178 -7.60 22.90 11.96
C ASP A 178 -7.73 21.49 12.57
N GLN A 179 -7.87 20.46 11.76
CA GLN A 179 -7.81 19.07 12.24
C GLN A 179 -6.39 18.63 12.56
N LEU A 180 -6.19 18.10 13.77
CA LEU A 180 -4.89 17.58 14.20
C LEU A 180 -4.43 16.43 13.29
N TYR A 181 -3.14 16.37 13.03
CA TYR A 181 -2.51 15.32 12.26
C TYR A 181 -2.46 14.00 13.06
N ASN A 182 -3.58 13.28 13.04
CA ASN A 182 -3.70 11.93 13.58
C ASN A 182 -4.51 11.03 12.63
N ALA A 183 -4.38 9.72 12.78
CA ALA A 183 -4.99 8.77 11.85
C ALA A 183 -6.51 8.72 11.97
N ALA A 184 -7.06 8.90 13.16
CA ALA A 184 -8.51 8.87 13.38
C ALA A 184 -9.21 9.98 12.62
N ASN A 185 -8.68 11.21 12.64
CA ASN A 185 -9.20 12.34 11.88
C ASN A 185 -9.18 12.08 10.37
N ALA A 186 -8.09 11.50 9.85
CA ALA A 186 -8.00 11.16 8.43
C ALA A 186 -9.03 10.09 8.03
N VAL A 187 -9.23 9.07 8.85
CA VAL A 187 -10.24 8.03 8.63
C VAL A 187 -11.65 8.61 8.71
N GLU A 188 -11.92 9.52 9.66
CA GLU A 188 -13.21 10.19 9.80
C GLU A 188 -13.55 11.03 8.57
N ASP A 189 -12.61 11.83 8.07
CA ASP A 189 -12.79 12.62 6.85
C ASP A 189 -13.08 11.74 5.64
N LEU A 190 -12.31 10.67 5.46
CA LEU A 190 -12.55 9.70 4.40
C LEU A 190 -13.93 9.08 4.51
N GLN A 191 -14.34 8.66 5.72
CA GLN A 191 -15.65 8.06 5.96
C GLN A 191 -16.80 9.04 5.69
N GLN A 192 -16.66 10.30 6.07
CA GLN A 192 -17.66 11.34 5.77
C GLN A 192 -17.80 11.54 4.25
N ILE A 193 -16.70 11.62 3.52
CA ILE A 193 -16.72 11.75 2.06
C ILE A 193 -17.35 10.52 1.41
N ILE A 194 -16.99 9.31 1.84
CA ILE A 194 -17.53 8.05 1.33
C ILE A 194 -19.04 8.00 1.58
N ASN A 195 -19.49 8.31 2.81
CA ASN A 195 -20.90 8.32 3.17
C ASN A 195 -21.70 9.36 2.37
N ALA A 196 -21.13 10.52 2.09
CA ALA A 196 -21.80 11.55 1.30
C ALA A 196 -21.82 11.20 -0.20
N TYR A 197 -20.75 10.61 -0.71
CA TYR A 197 -20.61 10.29 -2.13
C TYR A 197 -21.29 8.98 -2.53
N GLN A 198 -21.36 7.98 -1.63
CA GLN A 198 -21.92 6.64 -1.88
C GLN A 198 -21.33 5.99 -3.13
N PRO A 199 -20.01 5.68 -3.14
CA PRO A 199 -19.36 5.07 -4.30
C PRO A 199 -19.91 3.67 -4.57
N THR A 200 -19.96 3.26 -5.85
CA THR A 200 -20.18 1.87 -6.24
C THR A 200 -18.85 1.15 -6.54
N MET A 201 -17.79 1.94 -6.77
CA MET A 201 -16.43 1.45 -6.99
C MET A 201 -15.44 2.36 -6.28
N VAL A 202 -14.51 1.78 -5.55
CA VAL A 202 -13.40 2.47 -4.88
C VAL A 202 -12.08 1.93 -5.42
N VAL A 203 -11.19 2.83 -5.80
CA VAL A 203 -9.83 2.50 -6.26
C VAL A 203 -8.85 3.23 -5.36
N MET A 204 -7.91 2.52 -4.75
CA MET A 204 -6.92 3.07 -3.81
C MET A 204 -5.61 2.28 -3.85
N PRO A 205 -4.53 2.80 -3.27
CA PRO A 205 -3.30 2.02 -3.15
C PRO A 205 -3.55 0.68 -2.45
N GLY A 206 -2.72 -0.29 -2.72
CA GLY A 206 -2.83 -1.60 -2.08
C GLY A 206 -1.64 -1.95 -1.21
N VAL A 207 -1.74 -3.11 -0.57
CA VAL A 207 -0.73 -3.61 0.37
C VAL A 207 0.66 -3.77 -0.26
N PHE A 208 0.73 -3.98 -1.58
CA PHE A 208 1.97 -4.19 -2.32
C PHE A 208 2.68 -2.90 -2.75
N ASP A 209 2.11 -1.75 -2.48
CA ASP A 209 2.79 -0.48 -2.71
C ASP A 209 3.82 -0.22 -1.60
N LEU A 210 5.06 0.10 -1.99
CA LEU A 210 6.17 0.22 -1.04
C LEU A 210 6.30 1.60 -0.40
N HIS A 211 5.56 2.59 -0.90
CA HIS A 211 5.61 3.93 -0.31
C HIS A 211 4.85 3.96 1.03
N PRO A 212 5.44 4.48 2.11
CA PRO A 212 4.79 4.47 3.43
C PRO A 212 3.43 5.14 3.46
N ASP A 213 3.25 6.27 2.76
CA ASP A 213 1.96 6.96 2.69
C ASP A 213 0.93 6.16 1.89
N HIS A 214 1.32 5.50 0.79
CA HIS A 214 0.43 4.64 0.01
C HIS A 214 -0.07 3.47 0.85
N ASN A 215 0.84 2.79 1.53
CA ASN A 215 0.49 1.70 2.43
C ASN A 215 -0.40 2.17 3.58
N THR A 216 -0.25 3.43 4.04
CA THR A 216 -1.12 4.00 5.06
C THR A 216 -2.49 4.37 4.51
N VAL A 217 -2.57 4.94 3.30
CA VAL A 217 -3.85 5.23 2.64
C VAL A 217 -4.61 3.94 2.34
N TYR A 218 -3.93 2.84 1.97
CA TYR A 218 -4.53 1.51 1.93
C TYR A 218 -5.25 1.17 3.23
N ARG A 219 -4.59 1.32 4.38
CA ARG A 219 -5.15 0.98 5.70
C ARG A 219 -6.30 1.91 6.07
N MET A 220 -6.09 3.24 5.99
CA MET A 220 -7.10 4.24 6.33
C MET A 220 -8.33 4.15 5.42
N GLY A 221 -8.10 4.01 4.11
CA GLY A 221 -9.15 3.88 3.11
C GLY A 221 -9.97 2.60 3.31
N THR A 222 -9.31 1.46 3.56
CA THR A 222 -10.01 0.20 3.85
C THR A 222 -10.91 0.35 5.09
N VAL A 223 -10.40 0.91 6.19
CA VAL A 223 -11.21 1.17 7.40
C VAL A 223 -12.39 2.08 7.08
N ALA A 224 -12.15 3.17 6.36
CA ALA A 224 -13.20 4.15 6.05
C ALA A 224 -14.33 3.56 5.19
N VAL A 225 -13.98 2.76 4.16
CA VAL A 225 -14.97 2.09 3.30
C VAL A 225 -15.77 1.07 4.08
N LEU A 226 -15.11 0.21 4.86
CA LEU A 226 -15.79 -0.86 5.62
C LEU A 226 -16.61 -0.35 6.79
N ASN A 227 -16.33 0.85 7.30
CA ASN A 227 -17.13 1.55 8.31
C ASN A 227 -18.18 2.48 7.70
N SER A 228 -18.28 2.56 6.38
CA SER A 228 -19.29 3.40 5.73
C SER A 228 -20.70 2.85 5.91
N THR A 229 -21.68 3.71 5.68
CA THR A 229 -23.11 3.35 5.78
C THR A 229 -23.55 2.38 4.70
N ASP A 230 -22.83 2.31 3.57
CA ASP A 230 -23.02 1.34 2.49
C ASP A 230 -21.66 0.72 2.11
N PRO A 231 -21.27 -0.40 2.75
CA PRO A 231 -19.97 -1.04 2.49
C PRO A 231 -19.95 -1.95 1.24
N HIS A 232 -20.95 -1.82 0.33
CA HIS A 232 -21.08 -2.70 -0.82
C HIS A 232 -20.30 -2.23 -2.07
N ALA A 233 -19.54 -1.15 -1.98
CA ALA A 233 -18.68 -0.72 -3.08
C ALA A 233 -17.66 -1.80 -3.45
N ALA A 234 -17.49 -2.07 -4.75
CA ALA A 234 -16.38 -2.89 -5.22
C ALA A 234 -15.04 -2.16 -4.95
N ILE A 235 -14.14 -2.80 -4.23
CA ILE A 235 -12.85 -2.22 -3.88
C ILE A 235 -11.78 -2.84 -4.76
N TYR A 236 -10.97 -2.00 -5.40
CA TYR A 236 -9.82 -2.37 -6.20
C TYR A 236 -8.58 -1.63 -5.70
N TYR A 237 -7.46 -2.32 -5.75
CA TYR A 237 -6.17 -1.79 -5.37
C TYR A 237 -5.26 -1.59 -6.57
N TYR A 238 -4.44 -0.55 -6.50
CA TYR A 238 -3.38 -0.28 -7.45
C TYR A 238 -2.00 -0.26 -6.77
N ILE A 239 -0.94 -0.26 -7.58
CA ILE A 239 0.45 -0.04 -7.16
C ILE A 239 1.01 1.13 -7.96
N VAL A 240 1.71 2.04 -7.29
CA VAL A 240 2.53 3.08 -7.91
C VAL A 240 4.01 2.88 -7.58
N HIS A 241 4.37 2.65 -6.33
CA HIS A 241 5.76 2.51 -5.93
C HIS A 241 6.10 1.06 -5.60
N HIS A 242 6.91 0.42 -6.47
CA HIS A 242 7.44 -0.92 -6.25
C HIS A 242 8.83 -1.09 -6.86
N GLY A 243 9.86 -0.69 -6.10
CA GLY A 243 11.25 -0.71 -6.56
C GLY A 243 11.46 0.12 -7.84
N PHE A 244 12.01 -0.51 -8.87
CA PHE A 244 12.23 0.12 -10.18
C PHE A 244 11.08 -0.11 -11.17
N TRP A 245 9.97 -0.67 -10.72
CA TRP A 245 8.78 -0.87 -11.53
C TRP A 245 8.02 0.47 -11.74
N PRO A 246 7.34 0.68 -12.92
CA PRO A 246 7.29 -0.20 -14.08
C PRO A 246 8.55 -0.12 -14.93
N THR A 247 8.84 -1.20 -15.63
CA THR A 247 9.96 -1.25 -16.58
C THR A 247 9.47 -1.57 -17.98
N PRO A 248 10.09 -0.96 -19.01
CA PRO A 248 11.12 0.09 -18.96
C PRO A 248 10.55 1.42 -18.46
N GLN A 249 11.42 2.28 -17.89
CA GLN A 249 11.07 3.64 -17.49
C GLN A 249 10.90 4.53 -18.73
N GLY A 250 10.17 5.65 -18.55
CA GLY A 250 9.86 6.61 -19.61
C GLY A 250 8.58 6.25 -20.39
N LEU A 251 8.33 6.98 -21.48
CA LEU A 251 7.12 6.86 -22.26
C LEU A 251 7.13 5.62 -23.16
N HIS A 252 6.15 4.73 -22.99
CA HIS A 252 5.99 3.50 -23.78
C HIS A 252 4.51 3.20 -24.03
N GLU A 253 3.84 4.07 -24.76
CA GLU A 253 2.40 4.00 -25.09
C GLU A 253 1.99 2.74 -25.86
N ASP A 254 2.98 2.05 -26.45
CA ASP A 254 2.83 0.86 -27.28
C ASP A 254 2.91 -0.46 -26.49
N THR A 255 3.05 -0.41 -25.15
CA THR A 255 3.22 -1.61 -24.34
C THR A 255 2.17 -1.72 -23.25
N TYR A 256 1.94 -2.94 -22.78
CA TYR A 256 1.08 -3.23 -21.63
C TYR A 256 1.84 -3.13 -20.31
N LEU A 257 1.15 -2.63 -19.29
CA LEU A 257 1.61 -2.67 -17.91
C LEU A 257 1.38 -4.08 -17.36
N VAL A 258 2.43 -4.66 -16.77
CA VAL A 258 2.41 -5.98 -16.14
C VAL A 258 2.79 -5.78 -14.68
N PRO A 259 2.09 -6.40 -13.70
CA PRO A 259 2.45 -6.27 -12.30
C PRO A 259 3.88 -6.74 -12.01
N PRO A 260 4.49 -6.30 -10.91
CA PRO A 260 5.81 -6.80 -10.50
C PRO A 260 5.81 -8.33 -10.35
N ALA A 261 6.87 -9.00 -10.80
CA ALA A 261 6.92 -10.46 -10.89
C ALA A 261 6.84 -11.18 -9.54
N ASP A 262 7.32 -10.56 -8.48
CA ASP A 262 7.21 -11.05 -7.11
C ASP A 262 5.78 -10.92 -6.58
N VAL A 263 5.09 -9.84 -6.94
CA VAL A 263 3.69 -9.61 -6.55
C VAL A 263 2.72 -10.56 -7.26
N ILE A 264 2.92 -10.84 -8.56
CA ILE A 264 2.10 -11.82 -9.30
C ILE A 264 2.11 -13.18 -8.60
N ARG A 265 3.26 -13.60 -8.07
CA ARG A 265 3.40 -14.90 -7.38
C ARG A 265 2.63 -14.95 -6.05
N LEU A 266 2.51 -13.81 -5.39
CA LEU A 266 1.81 -13.69 -4.10
C LEU A 266 0.31 -13.49 -4.28
N PHE A 267 -0.06 -12.79 -5.35
CA PHE A 267 -1.45 -12.49 -5.66
C PHE A 267 -1.68 -12.64 -7.17
N PRO A 268 -2.30 -13.73 -7.64
CA PRO A 268 -2.50 -13.99 -9.06
C PRO A 268 -3.75 -13.35 -9.66
N HIS A 269 -4.66 -12.78 -8.85
CA HIS A 269 -5.98 -12.31 -9.28
C HIS A 269 -5.98 -10.87 -9.79
N TRP A 270 -5.03 -10.54 -10.68
CA TRP A 270 -4.96 -9.24 -11.33
C TRP A 270 -6.02 -9.07 -12.41
N GLN A 271 -6.50 -7.85 -12.55
CA GLN A 271 -7.37 -7.42 -13.63
C GLN A 271 -6.69 -6.35 -14.46
N SER A 272 -6.91 -6.41 -15.77
CA SER A 272 -6.43 -5.43 -16.75
C SER A 272 -7.60 -4.61 -17.28
N LEU A 273 -7.48 -3.31 -17.28
CA LEU A 273 -8.37 -2.41 -18.04
C LEU A 273 -7.65 -1.96 -19.29
N ASP A 274 -8.00 -2.52 -20.43
CA ASP A 274 -7.45 -2.09 -21.71
C ASP A 274 -7.94 -0.68 -22.06
N LEU A 275 -7.01 0.19 -22.42
CA LEU A 275 -7.28 1.58 -22.75
C LEU A 275 -7.35 1.78 -24.27
N SER A 276 -8.32 2.57 -24.70
CA SER A 276 -8.34 3.09 -26.05
C SER A 276 -7.20 4.09 -26.29
N THR A 277 -6.83 4.32 -27.53
CA THR A 277 -5.82 5.33 -27.89
C THR A 277 -6.18 6.73 -27.34
N GLN A 278 -7.47 7.05 -27.25
CA GLN A 278 -7.93 8.32 -26.69
C GLN A 278 -7.66 8.38 -25.17
N GLU A 279 -7.97 7.31 -24.42
CA GLU A 279 -7.74 7.23 -22.98
C GLU A 279 -6.24 7.26 -22.62
N VAL A 280 -5.40 6.59 -23.44
CA VAL A 280 -3.92 6.68 -23.28
C VAL A 280 -3.44 8.12 -23.48
N ALA A 281 -3.92 8.79 -24.54
CA ALA A 281 -3.56 10.18 -24.83
C ALA A 281 -4.09 11.16 -23.77
N GLY A 282 -5.31 10.96 -23.28
CA GLY A 282 -5.90 11.75 -22.19
C GLY A 282 -5.11 11.62 -20.90
N LYS A 283 -4.82 10.41 -20.48
CA LYS A 283 -3.97 10.11 -19.33
C LYS A 283 -2.60 10.79 -19.42
N LYS A 284 -1.93 10.68 -20.56
CA LYS A 284 -0.66 11.34 -20.82
C LYS A 284 -0.76 12.86 -20.65
N ASN A 285 -1.73 13.48 -21.33
CA ASN A 285 -1.96 14.93 -21.25
C ASN A 285 -2.21 15.38 -19.79
N ALA A 286 -2.94 14.61 -19.01
CA ALA A 286 -3.19 14.89 -17.60
C ALA A 286 -1.90 14.78 -16.77
N LEU A 287 -1.09 13.75 -16.97
CA LEU A 287 0.18 13.57 -16.27
C LEU A 287 1.19 14.69 -16.57
N GLU A 288 1.22 15.20 -17.80
CA GLU A 288 2.08 16.31 -18.21
C GLU A 288 1.71 17.65 -17.54
N GLN A 289 0.55 17.76 -16.87
CA GLN A 289 0.18 18.92 -16.07
C GLN A 289 0.95 19.02 -14.74
N TYR A 290 1.48 17.91 -14.23
CA TYR A 290 2.27 17.87 -12.98
C TYR A 290 3.71 18.34 -13.23
N ARG A 291 3.89 19.59 -13.68
CA ARG A 291 5.16 20.13 -14.12
C ARG A 291 6.23 20.12 -13.04
N SER A 292 5.85 20.35 -11.79
CA SER A 292 6.76 20.31 -10.66
C SER A 292 7.34 18.91 -10.41
N GLN A 293 6.61 17.86 -10.82
CA GLN A 293 7.04 16.47 -10.71
C GLN A 293 7.80 16.02 -11.96
N MET A 294 7.37 16.49 -13.14
CA MET A 294 8.00 16.15 -14.41
C MET A 294 9.48 16.52 -14.50
N ILE A 295 9.88 17.55 -13.77
CA ILE A 295 11.29 18.01 -13.70
C ILE A 295 12.17 16.92 -13.07
N THR A 296 11.68 16.22 -12.03
CA THR A 296 12.49 15.31 -11.20
C THR A 296 12.22 13.84 -11.51
N ILE A 297 10.95 13.47 -11.67
CA ILE A 297 10.50 12.08 -11.84
C ILE A 297 9.66 11.86 -13.10
N GLY A 298 9.85 12.69 -14.14
CA GLY A 298 9.05 12.63 -15.36
C GLY A 298 9.09 11.28 -16.05
N ASP A 299 10.24 10.63 -16.16
CA ASP A 299 10.36 9.29 -16.74
C ASP A 299 9.59 8.23 -15.94
N PHE A 300 9.60 8.34 -14.61
CA PHE A 300 8.81 7.47 -13.74
C PHE A 300 7.32 7.66 -13.98
N ILE A 301 6.82 8.89 -13.96
CA ILE A 301 5.42 9.22 -14.19
C ILE A 301 4.96 8.73 -15.58
N LEU A 302 5.74 9.04 -16.62
CA LEU A 302 5.41 8.66 -18.00
C LEU A 302 5.50 7.15 -18.24
N SER A 303 6.19 6.39 -17.39
CA SER A 303 6.25 4.94 -17.50
C SER A 303 4.90 4.25 -17.24
N TYR A 304 3.91 4.96 -16.69
CA TYR A 304 2.53 4.49 -16.50
C TYR A 304 1.58 4.81 -17.67
N VAL A 305 2.08 5.49 -18.69
CA VAL A 305 1.34 5.70 -19.93
C VAL A 305 1.52 4.46 -20.79
N ARG A 306 0.55 3.55 -20.69
CA ARG A 306 0.54 2.21 -21.32
C ARG A 306 -0.81 1.94 -21.99
N GLN A 307 -0.92 0.80 -22.69
CA GLN A 307 -2.16 0.35 -23.30
C GLN A 307 -3.20 -0.16 -22.31
N ASN A 308 -2.86 -0.28 -21.03
CA ASN A 308 -3.76 -0.71 -19.98
C ASN A 308 -3.44 -0.07 -18.62
N GLU A 309 -4.39 -0.20 -17.73
CA GLU A 309 -4.21 -0.05 -16.28
C GLU A 309 -4.46 -1.38 -15.60
N ILE A 310 -3.84 -1.61 -14.45
CA ILE A 310 -3.92 -2.88 -13.72
C ILE A 310 -4.38 -2.66 -12.30
N PHE A 311 -5.28 -3.54 -11.87
CA PHE A 311 -5.88 -3.48 -10.54
C PHE A 311 -5.96 -4.90 -9.97
N TYR A 312 -6.10 -5.01 -8.66
CA TYR A 312 -6.46 -6.26 -8.03
C TYR A 312 -7.61 -6.04 -7.04
N PRO A 313 -8.58 -6.99 -6.98
CA PRO A 313 -9.75 -6.83 -6.14
C PRO A 313 -9.40 -6.98 -4.66
N TYR A 314 -10.19 -6.35 -3.81
CA TYR A 314 -10.16 -6.58 -2.39
C TYR A 314 -10.70 -7.98 -2.05
N GLU A 315 -9.86 -8.78 -1.41
CA GLU A 315 -10.22 -10.11 -0.92
C GLU A 315 -9.95 -10.17 0.59
N PRO A 316 -10.96 -9.91 1.45
CA PRO A 316 -10.76 -9.88 2.89
C PRO A 316 -10.55 -11.29 3.45
N HIS A 317 -9.53 -11.45 4.28
CA HIS A 317 -9.46 -12.59 5.17
C HIS A 317 -10.59 -12.48 6.21
N ARG A 318 -11.42 -13.54 6.31
CA ARG A 318 -12.51 -13.60 7.29
C ARG A 318 -12.21 -14.64 8.32
N VAL A 319 -12.28 -14.29 9.60
CA VAL A 319 -12.06 -15.19 10.73
C VAL A 319 -13.22 -15.10 11.70
N THR A 320 -13.50 -16.21 12.36
CA THR A 320 -14.52 -16.27 13.43
C THR A 320 -13.80 -16.52 14.75
N LEU A 321 -13.99 -15.60 15.70
CA LEU A 321 -13.51 -15.73 17.06
C LEU A 321 -14.71 -15.95 17.99
N ALA A 322 -14.67 -17.00 18.81
CA ALA A 322 -15.78 -17.27 19.72
C ALA A 322 -15.86 -16.20 20.81
N ALA A 323 -17.05 -15.68 21.02
CA ALA A 323 -17.36 -14.96 22.26
C ALA A 323 -17.30 -15.95 23.45
N PRO A 324 -16.89 -15.51 24.65
CA PRO A 324 -16.66 -16.39 25.81
C PRO A 324 -17.85 -17.26 26.26
N SER A 325 -19.01 -17.11 25.64
CA SER A 325 -20.29 -17.73 26.07
C SER A 325 -20.85 -18.81 25.14
N LEU A 326 -20.19 -19.16 24.03
CA LEU A 326 -20.74 -20.15 23.08
C LEU A 326 -19.96 -21.48 23.11
N ALA A 327 -20.63 -22.47 23.65
CA ALA A 327 -20.17 -23.86 23.56
C ALA A 327 -20.28 -24.36 22.09
N ALA A 328 -19.15 -24.95 21.60
CA ALA A 328 -19.05 -25.75 20.40
C ALA A 328 -19.25 -25.01 19.05
N ALA A 329 -18.32 -24.13 18.69
CA ALA A 329 -18.04 -23.87 17.28
C ALA A 329 -17.07 -24.96 16.74
N PRO A 330 -17.14 -25.33 15.44
CA PRO A 330 -16.23 -26.31 14.86
C PRO A 330 -14.77 -25.85 14.99
N SER A 331 -13.87 -26.76 15.34
CA SER A 331 -12.45 -26.54 15.64
C SER A 331 -11.57 -26.28 14.40
N THR A 332 -12.09 -25.63 13.37
CA THR A 332 -11.28 -25.29 12.18
C THR A 332 -10.55 -23.98 12.41
N SER A 333 -9.23 -24.05 12.46
CA SER A 333 -8.39 -22.85 12.44
C SER A 333 -8.35 -22.26 11.02
N THR A 334 -8.37 -20.91 10.95
CA THR A 334 -8.15 -20.18 9.70
C THR A 334 -6.76 -19.58 9.72
N ARG A 335 -5.93 -19.95 8.76
CA ARG A 335 -4.59 -19.36 8.59
C ARG A 335 -4.65 -18.12 7.72
N VAL A 336 -4.05 -17.04 8.19
CA VAL A 336 -3.84 -15.81 7.47
C VAL A 336 -2.33 -15.60 7.32
N SER A 337 -1.83 -15.69 6.08
CA SER A 337 -0.44 -15.42 5.77
C SER A 337 -0.26 -13.92 5.53
N LEU A 338 0.81 -13.35 6.10
CA LEU A 338 1.17 -11.96 5.89
C LEU A 338 2.25 -11.89 4.79
N PRO A 339 2.06 -11.08 3.75
CA PRO A 339 3.08 -10.92 2.72
C PRO A 339 4.38 -10.35 3.32
N ILE A 340 5.52 -10.95 3.00
CA ILE A 340 6.84 -10.45 3.38
C ILE A 340 7.40 -9.69 2.20
N PHE A 341 7.68 -8.40 2.39
CA PHE A 341 8.28 -7.54 1.38
C PHE A 341 9.41 -6.72 1.95
N GLY A 342 10.38 -6.42 1.08
CA GLY A 342 11.39 -5.41 1.35
C GLY A 342 12.21 -5.74 2.58
N THR A 343 13.25 -6.50 2.41
CA THR A 343 14.29 -6.60 3.41
C THR A 343 15.22 -5.41 3.28
N ASN A 344 15.55 -4.78 4.39
CA ASN A 344 16.61 -3.79 4.44
C ASN A 344 17.89 -4.40 3.84
N PRO A 345 18.66 -3.69 2.99
CA PRO A 345 19.91 -4.20 2.42
C PRO A 345 20.91 -4.75 3.43
N PHE A 346 20.81 -4.30 4.68
CA PHE A 346 21.66 -4.76 5.78
C PHE A 346 21.17 -6.02 6.49
N VAL A 347 20.03 -6.59 6.09
CA VAL A 347 19.46 -7.80 6.71
C VAL A 347 20.45 -8.97 6.75
N SER A 348 21.25 -9.15 5.69
CA SER A 348 22.24 -10.21 5.58
C SER A 348 23.41 -10.10 6.57
N PHE A 349 23.61 -8.94 7.20
CA PHE A 349 24.66 -8.72 8.22
C PHE A 349 24.20 -9.02 9.65
N TYR A 350 22.92 -9.32 9.83
CA TYR A 350 22.35 -9.59 11.15
C TYR A 350 21.64 -10.94 11.15
N PRO A 351 22.28 -12.03 11.61
CA PRO A 351 21.65 -13.33 11.77
C PRO A 351 20.31 -13.21 12.53
N GLY A 352 19.32 -13.99 12.13
CA GLY A 352 17.98 -13.95 12.72
C GLY A 352 17.14 -12.73 12.36
N SER A 353 17.62 -11.83 11.49
CA SER A 353 16.86 -10.64 11.13
C SER A 353 15.87 -10.86 9.99
N ARG A 354 16.12 -11.84 9.10
CA ARG A 354 15.28 -12.10 7.95
C ARG A 354 14.10 -12.96 8.33
N ILE A 355 12.90 -12.44 8.16
CA ILE A 355 11.66 -13.18 8.27
C ILE A 355 11.41 -13.85 6.91
N ASP A 356 11.28 -15.18 6.90
CA ASP A 356 10.94 -15.95 5.70
C ASP A 356 9.42 -16.09 5.57
N GLN A 357 8.71 -16.29 6.69
CA GLN A 357 7.25 -16.34 6.72
C GLN A 357 6.70 -15.68 8.00
N ALA A 358 5.57 -15.02 7.86
CA ALA A 358 4.76 -14.55 8.97
C ALA A 358 3.30 -14.96 8.70
N TYR A 359 2.66 -15.56 9.68
CA TYR A 359 1.27 -15.96 9.56
C TYR A 359 0.60 -16.03 10.93
N VAL A 360 -0.74 -15.99 10.92
CA VAL A 360 -1.55 -16.07 12.14
C VAL A 360 -2.60 -17.15 11.94
N ASP A 361 -2.65 -18.09 12.88
CA ASP A 361 -3.68 -19.08 12.95
C ASP A 361 -4.77 -18.65 13.94
N PHE A 362 -5.97 -18.42 13.43
CA PHE A 362 -7.14 -18.05 14.21
C PHE A 362 -7.97 -19.29 14.51
N SER A 363 -8.24 -19.54 15.79
CA SER A 363 -9.19 -20.53 16.26
C SER A 363 -10.23 -19.88 17.19
N PRO A 364 -11.33 -20.55 17.51
CA PRO A 364 -12.31 -20.02 18.45
C PRO A 364 -11.75 -19.68 19.84
N GLU A 365 -10.71 -20.37 20.28
CA GLU A 365 -10.15 -20.24 21.62
C GLU A 365 -8.85 -19.45 21.65
N THR A 366 -8.06 -19.52 20.59
CA THR A 366 -6.71 -18.95 20.55
C THR A 366 -6.41 -18.29 19.20
N VAL A 367 -5.57 -17.25 19.26
CA VAL A 367 -4.89 -16.66 18.12
C VAL A 367 -3.41 -16.92 18.27
N THR A 368 -2.82 -17.61 17.30
CA THR A 368 -1.41 -18.01 17.34
C THR A 368 -0.64 -17.33 16.22
N PHE A 369 0.35 -16.56 16.60
CA PHE A 369 1.21 -15.79 15.70
C PHE A 369 2.51 -16.55 15.47
N HIS A 370 2.94 -16.65 14.23
CA HIS A 370 4.12 -17.40 13.82
C HIS A 370 5.07 -16.53 13.01
N LEU A 371 6.34 -16.52 13.41
CA LEU A 371 7.45 -16.00 12.63
C LEU A 371 8.43 -17.12 12.34
N ASP A 372 8.63 -17.42 11.08
CA ASP A 372 9.66 -18.33 10.59
C ASP A 372 10.84 -17.48 10.08
N LEU A 373 12.01 -17.70 10.62
CA LEU A 373 13.22 -16.95 10.34
C LEU A 373 14.14 -17.75 9.43
N ALA A 374 14.88 -17.06 8.58
CA ALA A 374 15.89 -17.67 7.72
C ALA A 374 17.08 -18.26 8.50
N ASP A 375 17.39 -17.66 9.64
CA ASP A 375 18.50 -18.02 10.51
C ASP A 375 18.03 -18.06 11.98
N GLU A 376 18.82 -18.63 12.87
CA GLU A 376 18.54 -18.65 14.31
C GLU A 376 18.38 -17.23 14.88
N THR A 377 17.49 -17.08 15.87
CA THR A 377 17.36 -15.81 16.62
C THR A 377 18.69 -15.39 17.23
N ASP A 378 19.00 -14.10 17.14
CA ASP A 378 20.18 -13.48 17.76
C ASP A 378 19.74 -12.57 18.90
N TYR A 379 20.49 -12.58 20.03
CA TYR A 379 20.16 -11.76 21.22
C TYR A 379 20.15 -10.24 20.94
N ARG A 380 20.73 -9.80 19.82
CA ARG A 380 20.73 -8.39 19.38
C ARG A 380 19.48 -8.03 18.60
N MET A 381 18.66 -9.01 18.26
CA MET A 381 17.43 -8.82 17.49
C MET A 381 16.22 -8.72 18.40
N ASN A 382 15.22 -8.03 17.92
CA ASN A 382 13.87 -8.01 18.47
C ASN A 382 12.88 -8.28 17.35
N TYR A 383 11.74 -8.84 17.72
CA TYR A 383 10.65 -9.17 16.84
C TYR A 383 9.37 -8.58 17.41
N GLU A 384 8.57 -7.95 16.56
CA GLU A 384 7.34 -7.30 16.99
C GLU A 384 6.17 -7.80 16.16
N TRP A 385 5.09 -8.12 16.84
CA TRP A 385 3.76 -8.18 16.27
C TRP A 385 2.98 -6.94 16.68
N SER A 386 2.46 -6.23 15.68
CA SER A 386 1.61 -5.05 15.90
C SER A 386 0.21 -5.35 15.37
N LEU A 387 -0.80 -5.10 16.18
CA LEU A 387 -2.19 -5.22 15.77
C LEU A 387 -2.93 -3.93 16.05
N LYS A 388 -3.82 -3.56 15.13
CA LYS A 388 -4.78 -2.47 15.36
C LYS A 388 -6.17 -2.97 15.01
N GLY A 389 -7.11 -2.71 15.89
CA GLY A 389 -8.49 -3.13 15.71
C GLY A 389 -9.48 -2.05 16.10
N GLN A 390 -10.72 -2.27 15.72
CA GLN A 390 -11.85 -1.44 16.11
C GLN A 390 -13.00 -2.34 16.51
N ASP A 391 -13.62 -2.04 17.65
CA ASP A 391 -14.81 -2.77 18.11
C ASP A 391 -16.11 -2.28 17.43
N GLN A 392 -17.23 -2.90 17.77
CA GLN A 392 -18.54 -2.55 17.23
C GLN A 392 -19.01 -1.13 17.63
N ASN A 393 -18.45 -0.57 18.71
CA ASN A 393 -18.75 0.77 19.20
C ASN A 393 -17.87 1.84 18.57
N GLY A 394 -16.93 1.46 17.70
CA GLY A 394 -15.99 2.37 17.08
C GLY A 394 -14.72 2.63 17.91
N THR A 395 -14.52 1.93 19.04
CA THR A 395 -13.32 2.08 19.88
C THR A 395 -12.13 1.40 19.22
N TYR A 396 -11.03 2.13 19.07
CA TYR A 396 -9.78 1.61 18.54
C TYR A 396 -8.89 1.04 19.64
N THR A 397 -8.28 -0.10 19.37
CA THR A 397 -7.31 -0.73 20.25
C THR A 397 -6.06 -1.12 19.45
N ALA A 398 -4.90 -0.80 19.99
CA ALA A 398 -3.61 -1.22 19.47
C ALA A 398 -2.96 -2.20 20.44
N TYR A 399 -2.51 -3.35 19.94
CA TYR A 399 -1.77 -4.36 20.68
C TYR A 399 -0.37 -4.45 20.10
N THR A 400 0.64 -4.58 20.97
CA THR A 400 2.01 -4.84 20.54
C THR A 400 2.58 -5.95 21.40
N PHE A 401 3.23 -6.91 20.74
CA PHE A 401 3.96 -8.01 21.36
C PHE A 401 5.40 -7.94 20.89
N ASP A 402 6.30 -7.51 21.77
CA ASP A 402 7.73 -7.43 21.53
C ASP A 402 8.43 -8.66 22.09
N VAL A 403 9.13 -9.38 21.22
CA VAL A 403 9.91 -10.56 21.57
C VAL A 403 11.39 -10.26 21.36
N SER A 404 12.19 -10.27 22.42
CA SER A 404 13.63 -10.17 22.29
C SER A 404 14.26 -11.48 21.81
N GLY A 405 15.39 -11.41 21.13
CA GLY A 405 16.08 -12.59 20.62
C GLY A 405 16.58 -13.54 21.69
N ASP A 406 16.62 -13.13 22.97
CA ASP A 406 16.89 -13.98 24.15
C ASP A 406 15.60 -14.58 24.77
N GLY A 407 14.43 -14.35 24.15
CA GLY A 407 13.17 -15.00 24.49
C GLY A 407 12.34 -14.31 25.57
N LYS A 408 12.48 -13.00 25.76
CA LYS A 408 11.62 -12.22 26.65
C LYS A 408 10.46 -11.61 25.86
N LEU A 409 9.26 -11.66 26.44
CA LEU A 409 8.06 -11.04 25.91
C LEU A 409 7.73 -9.76 26.67
N ALA A 410 7.47 -8.69 25.94
CA ALA A 410 6.85 -7.47 26.46
C ALA A 410 5.54 -7.21 25.68
N GLU A 411 4.51 -6.84 26.41
CA GLU A 411 3.17 -6.62 25.85
C GLU A 411 2.72 -5.19 26.15
N THR A 412 2.09 -4.55 25.15
CA THR A 412 1.42 -3.27 25.38
C THR A 412 0.02 -3.28 24.79
N THR A 413 -0.88 -2.55 25.44
CA THR A 413 -2.20 -2.21 24.90
C THR A 413 -2.36 -0.70 24.94
N ASN A 414 -2.61 -0.10 23.77
CA ASN A 414 -2.67 1.36 23.60
C ASN A 414 -1.43 2.09 24.17
N GLY A 415 -0.24 1.48 23.97
CA GLY A 415 1.03 2.02 24.45
C GLY A 415 1.28 1.86 25.97
N THR A 416 0.33 1.28 26.69
CA THR A 416 0.50 0.97 28.12
C THR A 416 0.97 -0.45 28.28
N ALA A 417 2.07 -0.65 29.05
CA ALA A 417 2.57 -1.98 29.34
C ALA A 417 1.53 -2.79 30.12
N VAL A 418 1.28 -4.00 29.65
CA VAL A 418 0.37 -4.96 30.27
C VAL A 418 1.10 -6.28 30.47
N HIS A 419 0.58 -7.13 31.34
CA HIS A 419 1.03 -8.50 31.47
C HIS A 419 -0.20 -9.40 31.51
N ASN A 420 -0.34 -10.25 30.48
CA ASN A 420 -1.40 -11.22 30.41
C ASN A 420 -0.79 -12.62 30.55
N SER A 421 -0.96 -13.26 31.68
CA SER A 421 -0.42 -14.61 31.94
C SER A 421 -0.97 -15.71 31.02
N ALA A 422 -2.03 -15.42 30.26
CA ALA A 422 -2.57 -16.32 29.26
C ALA A 422 -1.88 -16.20 27.90
N VAL A 423 -1.06 -15.15 27.67
CA VAL A 423 -0.23 -15.03 26.48
C VAL A 423 1.04 -15.86 26.71
N GLN A 424 1.33 -16.74 25.76
CA GLN A 424 2.45 -17.69 25.86
C GLN A 424 3.40 -17.51 24.68
N LEU A 425 4.68 -17.42 24.96
CA LEU A 425 5.77 -17.38 23.99
C LEU A 425 6.50 -18.71 23.98
N HIS A 426 6.72 -19.24 22.79
CA HIS A 426 7.56 -20.39 22.55
C HIS A 426 8.55 -20.12 21.42
N ILE A 427 9.84 -20.32 21.66
CA ILE A 427 10.87 -20.32 20.63
C ILE A 427 11.34 -21.76 20.47
N THR A 428 11.33 -22.28 19.27
CA THR A 428 11.72 -23.67 18.99
C THR A 428 13.20 -23.95 19.29
N ASN A 429 13.58 -25.21 19.45
CA ASN A 429 14.93 -25.60 19.82
C ASN A 429 15.98 -25.20 18.77
N ASP A 430 15.60 -25.16 17.48
CA ASP A 430 16.43 -24.67 16.38
C ASP A 430 16.50 -23.13 16.33
N ARG A 431 15.72 -22.45 17.20
CA ARG A 431 15.66 -21.00 17.31
C ARG A 431 15.28 -20.27 16.01
N GLN A 432 14.61 -20.94 15.09
CA GLN A 432 14.16 -20.37 13.80
C GLN A 432 12.66 -20.07 13.79
N HIS A 433 11.89 -20.57 14.76
CA HIS A 433 10.46 -20.33 14.83
C HIS A 433 10.10 -19.65 16.16
N ILE A 434 9.43 -18.52 16.04
CA ILE A 434 8.87 -17.78 17.18
C ILE A 434 7.36 -17.92 17.13
N VAL A 435 6.79 -18.51 18.16
CA VAL A 435 5.36 -18.79 18.28
C VAL A 435 4.81 -18.06 19.50
N LEU A 436 3.83 -17.19 19.28
CA LEU A 436 3.12 -16.47 20.34
C LEU A 436 1.65 -16.88 20.30
N THR A 437 1.13 -17.40 21.40
CA THR A 437 -0.29 -17.78 21.51
C THR A 437 -0.99 -16.87 22.50
N ALA A 438 -2.10 -16.26 22.09
CA ALA A 438 -2.94 -15.40 22.88
C ALA A 438 -4.41 -15.91 22.91
N PRO A 439 -5.18 -15.66 23.98
CA PRO A 439 -6.60 -15.99 24.00
C PRO A 439 -7.37 -15.24 22.92
N ALA A 440 -8.23 -15.93 22.16
CA ALA A 440 -9.08 -15.31 21.14
C ALA A 440 -9.98 -14.20 21.71
N SER A 441 -10.37 -14.31 22.99
CA SER A 441 -11.17 -13.30 23.69
C SER A 441 -10.51 -11.91 23.75
N MET A 442 -9.18 -11.80 23.61
CA MET A 442 -8.50 -10.51 23.52
C MET A 442 -8.92 -9.73 22.27
N PHE A 443 -9.28 -10.42 21.20
CA PHE A 443 -9.51 -9.84 19.88
C PHE A 443 -10.96 -9.96 19.41
N ALA A 444 -11.77 -10.80 20.07
CA ALA A 444 -13.11 -11.17 19.63
C ALA A 444 -14.11 -10.00 19.57
N GLN A 445 -13.86 -8.91 20.29
CA GLN A 445 -14.71 -7.72 20.25
C GLN A 445 -14.45 -6.81 19.04
N ASN A 446 -13.30 -6.98 18.38
CA ASN A 446 -12.98 -6.20 17.18
C ASN A 446 -13.83 -6.70 16.01
N LYS A 447 -14.33 -5.78 15.20
CA LYS A 447 -14.96 -6.11 13.90
C LYS A 447 -13.94 -6.30 12.79
N TRP A 448 -12.73 -5.75 12.99
CA TRP A 448 -11.59 -5.95 12.11
C TRP A 448 -10.27 -5.80 12.88
N LEU A 449 -9.24 -6.39 12.31
CA LEU A 449 -7.85 -6.26 12.75
C LEU A 449 -6.96 -5.96 11.53
N PHE A 450 -6.02 -5.03 11.69
CA PHE A 450 -4.81 -4.98 10.87
C PHE A 450 -3.66 -5.58 11.66
N ILE A 451 -2.89 -6.44 11.01
CA ILE A 451 -1.79 -7.19 11.62
C ILE A 451 -0.52 -6.95 10.84
N ASP A 452 0.56 -6.68 11.53
CA ASP A 452 1.92 -6.50 11.01
C ASP A 452 2.91 -7.27 11.86
N ALA A 453 4.05 -7.63 11.27
CA ALA A 453 5.16 -8.24 11.97
C ALA A 453 6.49 -7.73 11.43
N LYS A 454 7.47 -7.49 12.29
CA LYS A 454 8.78 -7.01 11.87
C LYS A 454 9.90 -7.56 12.74
N SER A 455 11.11 -7.57 12.20
CA SER A 455 12.38 -7.70 12.94
C SER A 455 13.13 -6.36 12.97
N PHE A 456 13.76 -6.07 14.08
CA PHE A 456 14.49 -4.82 14.28
C PHE A 456 15.61 -4.97 15.32
N ASN A 457 16.47 -3.96 15.46
CA ASN A 457 17.49 -3.91 16.49
C ASN A 457 17.76 -2.46 16.92
N SER A 458 18.71 -2.26 17.85
CA SER A 458 19.07 -0.92 18.34
C SER A 458 19.60 0.04 17.28
N ARG A 459 20.02 -0.47 16.12
CA ARG A 459 20.58 0.33 15.00
C ARG A 459 19.55 0.59 13.91
N PHE A 460 18.63 -0.35 13.65
CA PHE A 460 17.64 -0.28 12.60
C PHE A 460 16.25 -0.56 13.17
N SER A 461 15.33 0.39 12.97
CA SER A 461 13.93 0.27 13.39
C SER A 461 13.16 -0.81 12.63
N THR A 462 13.68 -1.25 11.48
CA THR A 462 13.14 -2.35 10.68
C THR A 462 14.24 -2.96 9.83
N LEU A 463 14.41 -4.27 9.89
CA LEU A 463 15.32 -5.06 9.06
C LEU A 463 14.53 -5.94 8.09
N SER A 464 13.50 -6.61 8.56
CA SER A 464 12.56 -7.36 7.75
C SER A 464 11.14 -7.13 8.29
N ASN A 465 10.15 -7.04 7.43
CA ASN A 465 8.76 -6.86 7.85
C ASN A 465 7.78 -7.58 6.94
N ALA A 466 6.69 -8.01 7.54
CA ALA A 466 5.44 -8.30 6.86
C ALA A 466 4.66 -6.99 6.65
N TYR A 467 3.76 -6.96 5.69
CA TYR A 467 2.89 -5.81 5.52
C TYR A 467 1.60 -5.94 6.31
N TRP A 468 1.09 -4.80 6.75
CA TRP A 468 -0.19 -4.69 7.42
C TRP A 468 -1.29 -5.41 6.64
N THR A 469 -1.74 -6.54 7.16
CA THR A 469 -2.76 -7.38 6.54
C THR A 469 -4.08 -7.18 7.27
N TYR A 470 -5.13 -6.90 6.51
CA TYR A 470 -6.48 -6.75 7.03
C TYR A 470 -7.17 -8.10 7.27
N VAL A 471 -7.85 -8.21 8.39
CA VAL A 471 -8.65 -9.38 8.78
C VAL A 471 -10.01 -8.92 9.29
N ALA A 472 -11.08 -9.35 8.64
CA ALA A 472 -12.43 -9.16 9.15
C ALA A 472 -12.73 -10.20 10.24
N VAL A 473 -13.18 -9.74 11.39
CA VAL A 473 -13.52 -10.60 12.53
C VAL A 473 -15.03 -10.71 12.64
N SER A 474 -15.56 -11.93 12.71
CA SER A 474 -16.95 -12.21 12.99
C SER A 474 -17.11 -12.87 14.35
N ASP A 475 -18.20 -12.52 15.03
CA ASP A 475 -18.59 -13.09 16.32
C ASP A 475 -19.36 -14.42 16.19
N GLY A 476 -19.46 -14.96 14.97
CA GLY A 476 -20.23 -16.18 14.68
C GLY A 476 -21.74 -15.99 14.64
N HIS A 477 -22.27 -14.81 14.93
CA HIS A 477 -23.71 -14.52 14.95
C HIS A 477 -24.23 -13.93 13.63
N HIS A 478 -23.37 -13.46 12.73
CA HIS A 478 -23.74 -12.81 11.45
C HIS A 478 -23.10 -13.51 10.25
N ALA A 479 -23.28 -14.83 10.14
CA ALA A 479 -23.00 -15.55 8.88
C ALA A 479 -24.26 -15.48 8.00
N GLN A 480 -24.46 -14.36 7.30
CA GLN A 480 -25.36 -14.29 6.14
C GLN A 480 -24.68 -13.52 5.01
#